data_c5c40dbaa63113c6a7dd7e18d6e2920b
#
_entry.id   c5c40dbaa63113c6a7dd7e18d6e2920b
#
_cell.length_a   1.000
_cell.length_b   1.000
_cell.length_c   1.000
_cell.angle_alpha   90.00
_cell.angle_beta   90.00
_cell.angle_gamma   90.00
#
_symmetry.space_group_name_H-M   'P 1'
#
loop_
_entity.id
_entity.type
_entity.pdbx_description
1 polymer ?
#
loop_
_entity_poly.entity_id
_entity_poly.type
_entity_poly.pdbx_seq_one_letter_code
_entity_poly.pdbx_strand_id
1 'polypeptide(L)'
;MRYPMTPDGRYFVVRGRLWRCTNPTLPPEERTQLTHELMHYRAAIGRALRAQDKAAEKEARAQVHKLKVALGERGAVWWEDGAPDYNRRLAKNTPYATWYAELPVLEED
;
A
#
# COMPACT_ATOMS: atom_id res chain seq x y z
N MET A 1 -13.72 4.62 -2.62
CA MET A 1 -14.02 3.18 -2.71
C MET A 1 -13.22 2.40 -1.69
N ARG A 2 -13.84 1.41 -1.10
CA ARG A 2 -13.16 0.55 -0.13
C ARG A 2 -12.82 -0.78 -0.79
N TYR A 3 -11.62 -1.23 -0.55
CA TYR A 3 -11.17 -2.53 -1.03
C TYR A 3 -11.29 -3.56 0.08
N PRO A 4 -11.59 -4.83 -0.24
CA PRO A 4 -11.67 -5.87 0.78
C PRO A 4 -10.31 -6.07 1.45
N MET A 5 -10.35 -6.22 2.77
CA MET A 5 -9.16 -6.43 3.60
C MET A 5 -9.13 -7.89 4.04
N THR A 6 -7.94 -8.51 4.06
CA THR A 6 -7.79 -9.87 4.56
C THR A 6 -8.21 -9.95 6.02
N PRO A 7 -8.69 -11.14 6.50
CA PRO A 7 -9.18 -11.27 7.87
C PRO A 7 -8.15 -10.90 8.94
N ASP A 8 -6.86 -11.08 8.64
CA ASP A 8 -5.79 -10.74 9.58
C ASP A 8 -5.39 -9.26 9.53
N GLY A 9 -5.99 -8.47 8.63
CA GLY A 9 -5.72 -7.04 8.53
C GLY A 9 -4.40 -6.67 7.87
N ARG A 10 -3.71 -7.62 7.25
CA ARG A 10 -2.37 -7.39 6.69
C ARG A 10 -2.38 -6.84 5.28
N TYR A 11 -3.39 -7.21 4.50
CA TYR A 11 -3.47 -6.83 3.08
C TYR A 11 -4.88 -6.37 2.71
N PHE A 12 -4.95 -5.58 1.67
CA PHE A 12 -6.20 -5.32 0.96
C PHE A 12 -6.02 -5.74 -0.50
N VAL A 13 -7.13 -5.99 -1.19
CA VAL A 13 -7.10 -6.53 -2.56
C VAL A 13 -7.56 -5.45 -3.54
N VAL A 14 -6.74 -5.23 -4.57
CA VAL A 14 -7.12 -4.39 -5.72
C VAL A 14 -6.84 -5.19 -6.98
N ARG A 15 -7.88 -5.44 -7.76
CA ARG A 15 -7.78 -6.18 -9.03
C ARG A 15 -7.05 -7.51 -8.87
N GLY A 16 -7.37 -8.24 -7.81
CA GLY A 16 -6.83 -9.56 -7.54
C GLY A 16 -5.46 -9.61 -6.90
N ARG A 17 -4.80 -8.48 -6.71
CA ARG A 17 -3.49 -8.43 -6.05
C ARG A 17 -3.60 -7.94 -4.63
N LEU A 18 -2.75 -8.51 -3.79
CA LEU A 18 -2.62 -8.10 -2.39
C LEU A 18 -1.69 -6.88 -2.30
N TRP A 19 -2.10 -5.93 -1.47
CA TRP A 19 -1.29 -4.76 -1.15
C TRP A 19 -1.23 -4.64 0.37
N ARG A 20 -0.03 -4.46 0.91
CA ARG A 20 0.16 -4.43 2.35
C ARG A 20 -0.48 -3.18 2.97
N CYS A 21 -1.24 -3.41 4.05
CA CYS A 21 -1.87 -2.34 4.80
C CYS A 21 -0.85 -1.55 5.62
N THR A 22 -1.22 -0.35 5.99
CA THR A 22 -0.44 0.49 6.91
C THR A 22 -0.27 -0.23 8.25
N ASN A 23 0.89 -0.07 8.87
CA ASN A 23 1.16 -0.63 10.20
C ASN A 23 0.14 -0.10 11.21
N PRO A 24 -0.70 -0.99 11.80
CA PRO A 24 -1.75 -0.54 12.72
C PRO A 24 -1.23 -0.09 14.08
N THR A 25 0.04 -0.35 14.40
CA THR A 25 0.64 0.04 15.68
C THR A 25 1.24 1.44 15.68
N LEU A 26 1.26 2.10 14.52
CA LEU A 26 1.73 3.49 14.46
C LEU A 26 0.82 4.39 15.29
N PRO A 27 1.41 5.32 16.08
CA PRO A 27 0.60 6.32 16.76
C PRO A 27 -0.26 7.10 15.77
N PRO A 28 -1.52 7.41 16.10
CA PRO A 28 -2.42 8.08 15.16
C PRO A 28 -1.88 9.41 14.61
N GLU A 29 -1.20 10.18 15.44
CA GLU A 29 -0.61 11.45 15.00
C GLU A 29 0.50 11.25 13.99
N GLU A 30 1.36 10.26 14.21
CA GLU A 30 2.44 9.92 13.29
C GLU A 30 1.88 9.41 11.97
N ARG A 31 0.88 8.53 12.04
CA ARG A 31 0.21 8.02 10.84
C ARG A 31 -0.40 9.15 10.01
N THR A 32 -1.07 10.08 10.67
CA THR A 32 -1.67 11.24 10.00
C THR A 32 -0.60 12.10 9.33
N GLN A 33 0.49 12.37 10.02
CA GLN A 33 1.59 13.17 9.50
C GLN A 33 2.21 12.51 8.26
N LEU A 34 2.52 11.22 8.35
CA LEU A 34 3.11 10.47 7.24
C LEU A 34 2.16 10.42 6.03
N THR A 35 0.88 10.20 6.27
CA THR A 35 -0.13 10.18 5.22
C THR A 35 -0.24 11.53 4.53
N HIS A 36 -0.21 12.61 5.29
CA HIS A 36 -0.25 13.97 4.76
C HIS A 36 0.95 14.24 3.85
N GLU A 37 2.15 13.89 4.30
CA GLU A 37 3.36 14.04 3.51
C GLU A 37 3.32 13.17 2.24
N LEU A 38 2.81 11.95 2.35
CA LEU A 38 2.66 11.06 1.21
C LEU A 38 1.77 11.70 0.12
N MET A 39 0.66 12.28 0.51
CA MET A 39 -0.24 12.96 -0.42
C MET A 39 0.43 14.15 -1.09
N HIS A 40 1.24 14.89 -0.34
CA HIS A 40 2.02 16.01 -0.87
C HIS A 40 2.97 15.55 -2.00
N TYR A 41 3.72 14.48 -1.76
CA TYR A 41 4.67 14.00 -2.76
C TYR A 41 4.00 13.27 -3.94
N ARG A 42 2.85 12.64 -3.71
CA ARG A 42 2.05 12.10 -4.83
C ARG A 42 1.60 13.21 -5.78
N ALA A 43 1.16 14.33 -5.22
CA ALA A 43 0.81 15.50 -6.03
C ALA A 43 2.05 16.04 -6.78
N ALA A 44 3.21 16.03 -6.14
CA ALA A 44 4.46 16.45 -6.78
C ALA A 44 4.83 15.57 -7.96
N ILE A 45 4.61 14.25 -7.86
CA ILE A 45 4.81 13.33 -8.99
C ILE A 45 3.91 13.72 -10.17
N GLY A 46 2.64 13.98 -9.90
CA GLY A 46 1.70 14.40 -10.94
C GLY A 46 2.14 15.68 -11.64
N ARG A 47 2.60 16.67 -10.87
CA ARG A 47 3.12 17.93 -11.44
C ARG A 47 4.36 17.69 -12.30
N ALA A 48 5.29 16.85 -11.82
CA ALA A 48 6.51 16.54 -12.55
C ALA A 48 6.22 15.82 -13.87
N LEU A 49 5.26 14.90 -13.86
CA LEU A 49 4.84 14.18 -15.08
C LEU A 49 4.26 15.15 -16.10
N ARG A 50 3.41 16.07 -15.68
CA ARG A 50 2.82 17.06 -16.59
C ARG A 50 3.88 18.03 -17.15
N ALA A 51 4.89 18.35 -16.34
CA ALA A 51 5.99 19.22 -16.76
C ALA A 51 7.08 18.46 -17.52
N GLN A 52 6.99 17.15 -17.62
CA GLN A 52 8.03 16.30 -18.21
C GLN A 52 9.39 16.50 -17.53
N ASP A 53 9.36 16.74 -16.23
CA ASP A 53 10.54 16.95 -15.41
C ASP A 53 10.93 15.64 -14.74
N LYS A 54 11.82 14.90 -15.38
CA LYS A 54 12.21 13.57 -14.88
C LYS A 54 13.00 13.63 -13.59
N ALA A 55 13.78 14.67 -13.38
CA ALA A 55 14.54 14.84 -12.14
C ALA A 55 13.61 15.09 -10.96
N ALA A 56 12.61 15.95 -11.12
CA ALA A 56 11.61 16.20 -10.09
C ALA A 56 10.75 14.98 -9.82
N GLU A 57 10.38 14.21 -10.86
CA GLU A 57 9.64 12.98 -10.72
C GLU A 57 10.42 11.97 -9.88
N LYS A 58 11.69 11.75 -10.20
CA LYS A 58 12.56 10.82 -9.50
C LYS A 58 12.69 11.18 -8.02
N GLU A 59 12.90 12.45 -7.72
CA GLU A 59 13.00 12.94 -6.34
C GLU A 59 11.70 12.70 -5.58
N ALA A 60 10.56 13.06 -6.17
CA ALA A 60 9.27 12.87 -5.52
C ALA A 60 8.97 11.39 -5.28
N ARG A 61 9.28 10.51 -6.24
CA ARG A 61 9.10 9.06 -6.06
C ARG A 61 9.98 8.50 -4.95
N ALA A 62 11.19 9.03 -4.79
CA ALA A 62 12.07 8.62 -3.70
C ALA A 62 11.48 8.99 -2.34
N GLN A 63 10.84 10.16 -2.23
CA GLN A 63 10.16 10.57 -1.00
C GLN A 63 8.94 9.69 -0.72
N VAL A 64 8.14 9.39 -1.75
CA VAL A 64 6.99 8.49 -1.61
C VAL A 64 7.44 7.12 -1.10
N HIS A 65 8.54 6.60 -1.64
CA HIS A 65 9.08 5.30 -1.19
C HIS A 65 9.45 5.34 0.30
N LYS A 66 10.17 6.37 0.74
CA LYS A 66 10.57 6.51 2.14
C LYS A 66 9.35 6.58 3.07
N LEU A 67 8.32 7.32 2.66
CA LEU A 67 7.12 7.47 3.45
C LEU A 67 6.33 6.15 3.53
N LYS A 68 6.27 5.41 2.43
CA LYS A 68 5.61 4.10 2.44
C LYS A 68 6.34 3.10 3.31
N VAL A 69 7.67 3.12 3.33
CA VAL A 69 8.44 2.30 4.26
C VAL A 69 8.12 2.68 5.70
N ALA A 70 8.09 3.97 6.01
CA ALA A 70 7.75 4.45 7.36
C ALA A 70 6.34 4.06 7.78
N LEU A 71 5.39 4.02 6.84
CA LEU A 71 4.01 3.58 7.10
C LEU A 71 3.89 2.05 7.23
N GLY A 72 4.92 1.30 6.91
CA GLY A 72 4.88 -0.17 6.95
C GLY A 72 4.31 -0.81 5.69
N GLU A 73 4.04 -0.03 4.65
CA GLU A 73 3.45 -0.52 3.40
C GLU A 73 4.50 -1.07 2.43
N ARG A 74 5.78 -0.80 2.66
CA ARG A 74 6.92 -1.30 1.89
C ARG A 74 8.07 -1.66 2.82
N GLY A 75 9.07 -2.36 2.29
CA GLY A 75 10.23 -2.76 3.05
C GLY A 75 9.89 -3.87 4.03
N ALA A 76 10.55 -3.91 5.19
CA ALA A 76 10.32 -4.93 6.19
C ALA A 76 8.85 -4.95 6.63
N VAL A 77 8.33 -6.16 6.81
CA VAL A 77 6.95 -6.31 7.30
C VAL A 77 6.84 -5.80 8.73
N TRP A 78 5.65 -5.30 9.10
CA TRP A 78 5.42 -4.75 10.44
C TRP A 78 4.97 -5.79 11.46
N TRP A 79 4.62 -7.02 11.03
CA TRP A 79 4.26 -8.10 11.94
C TRP A 79 5.50 -8.88 12.37
N GLU A 80 5.38 -9.58 13.50
CA GLU A 80 6.52 -10.24 14.14
C GLU A 80 6.35 -11.75 14.31
N ASP A 81 5.31 -12.33 13.70
CA ASP A 81 5.03 -13.76 13.83
C ASP A 81 5.74 -14.63 12.81
N GLY A 82 6.61 -14.05 11.99
CA GLY A 82 7.37 -14.79 10.99
C GLY A 82 6.62 -15.08 9.70
N ALA A 83 5.39 -14.62 9.56
CA ALA A 83 4.62 -14.87 8.35
C ALA A 83 5.28 -14.17 7.14
N PRO A 84 5.33 -14.85 5.97
CA PRO A 84 5.96 -14.28 4.79
C PRO A 84 5.18 -13.08 4.24
N ASP A 85 5.88 -12.31 3.41
CA ASP A 85 5.30 -11.13 2.77
C ASP A 85 4.73 -11.52 1.41
N TYR A 86 3.42 -11.34 1.24
CA TYR A 86 2.72 -11.59 -0.02
C TYR A 86 2.37 -10.31 -0.77
N ASN A 87 3.00 -9.19 -0.41
CA ASN A 87 2.72 -7.90 -1.06
C ASN A 87 2.92 -8.00 -2.58
N ARG A 88 1.93 -7.51 -3.33
CA ARG A 88 1.86 -7.53 -4.79
C ARG A 88 1.61 -8.90 -5.43
N ARG A 89 1.47 -9.95 -4.64
CA ARG A 89 1.12 -11.27 -5.16
C ARG A 89 -0.35 -11.35 -5.51
N LEU A 90 -0.69 -12.19 -6.49
CA LEU A 90 -2.09 -12.47 -6.76
C LEU A 90 -2.69 -13.22 -5.57
N ALA A 91 -3.83 -12.76 -5.09
CA ALA A 91 -4.48 -13.36 -3.92
C ALA A 91 -4.76 -14.85 -4.12
N LYS A 92 -5.14 -15.25 -5.34
CA LYS A 92 -5.43 -16.65 -5.67
C LYS A 92 -4.21 -17.58 -5.55
N ASN A 93 -3.00 -17.04 -5.53
CA ASN A 93 -1.75 -17.78 -5.44
C ASN A 93 -1.14 -17.73 -4.02
N THR A 94 -1.92 -17.38 -3.02
CA THR A 94 -1.48 -17.22 -1.64
C THR A 94 -2.43 -18.00 -0.70
N PRO A 95 -2.08 -18.13 0.59
CA PRO A 95 -3.00 -18.72 1.56
C PRO A 95 -4.34 -18.02 1.70
N TYR A 96 -4.49 -16.81 1.15
CA TYR A 96 -5.77 -16.06 1.15
C TYR A 96 -6.68 -16.48 -0.01
N ALA A 97 -6.30 -17.46 -0.82
CA ALA A 97 -7.05 -17.83 -2.03
C ALA A 97 -8.52 -18.20 -1.73
N THR A 98 -8.76 -19.00 -0.68
CA THR A 98 -10.12 -19.42 -0.31
C THR A 98 -10.96 -18.21 0.12
N TRP A 99 -10.40 -17.38 0.98
CA TRP A 99 -11.07 -16.13 1.39
C TRP A 99 -11.39 -15.25 0.18
N TYR A 100 -10.42 -15.10 -0.71
CA TYR A 100 -10.60 -14.28 -1.91
C TYR A 100 -11.71 -14.82 -2.82
N ALA A 101 -11.73 -16.13 -3.01
CA ALA A 101 -12.74 -16.78 -3.86
C ALA A 101 -14.17 -16.63 -3.31
N GLU A 102 -14.31 -16.46 -2.01
CA GLU A 102 -15.61 -16.29 -1.35
C GLU A 102 -16.11 -14.85 -1.31
N LEU A 103 -15.29 -13.89 -1.76
CA LEU A 103 -15.72 -12.50 -1.80
C LEU A 103 -16.82 -12.31 -2.84
N PRO A 104 -17.79 -11.43 -2.56
CA PRO A 104 -18.79 -11.10 -3.58
C PRO A 104 -18.11 -10.44 -4.78
N VAL A 105 -18.76 -10.57 -5.94
CA VAL A 105 -18.26 -9.89 -7.15
C VAL A 105 -18.25 -8.40 -6.89
N LEU A 106 -17.08 -7.78 -7.06
CA LEU A 106 -16.88 -6.36 -6.84
C LEU A 106 -16.69 -5.66 -8.18
N GLU A 107 -17.34 -4.51 -8.32
CA GLU A 107 -17.04 -3.63 -9.43
C GLU A 107 -15.85 -2.78 -9.03
N GLU A 108 -14.71 -3.07 -9.64
CA GLU A 108 -13.47 -2.32 -9.40
C GLU A 108 -13.24 -1.38 -10.58
N ASP A 109 -13.04 -0.13 -10.26
CA ASP A 109 -12.76 0.89 -11.27
C ASP A 109 -11.29 0.94 -11.65
#